data_c17b8c6744526868492ced1db7d96aa6
#
_entry.id   c17b8c6744526868492ced1db7d96aa6
#
_cell.length_a   1.000
_cell.length_b   1.000
_cell.length_c   1.000
_cell.angle_alpha   90.00
_cell.angle_beta   90.00
_cell.angle_gamma   90.00
#
_symmetry.space_group_name_H-M   'P 1'
#
loop_
_entity.id
_entity.type
_entity.pdbx_description
1 polymer ?
#
loop_
_entity_poly.entity_id
_entity_poly.type
_entity_poly.pdbx_seq_one_letter_code
_entity_poly.pdbx_strand_id
1 'polypeptide(L)'
;GMLVSLYTSRVVLNTLGVEDYGIYNVVGGFVAMFSLVSSSLSSAVSRFLTFELGRKDMGRLKLMFSTSLSIHVILALLVILVAETVGLWFLNTRMTIPADRLHAANWVFQASVCSFALGLCSTPFNASIVSHEHMGTFAKVGIMDVMLRLLVVLFIAHSSWHFDRLIVYSLLLVLVSISLQCFYLHYCGRQCEECRWRFSFDRPCWKEMSSFAVWNFIGCTAGLLKGQGVNVLLNIFVGPVLNAA
;
A
#
# COMPACT_ATOMS: atom_id res chain seq x y z
N GLY A 1 8.66 -5.12 -14.06
CA GLY A 1 8.53 -5.21 -12.65
C GLY A 1 9.62 -5.99 -11.90
N MET A 2 9.59 -7.33 -11.94
CA MET A 2 10.37 -8.17 -11.00
C MET A 2 11.91 -7.96 -11.09
N LEU A 3 12.46 -7.89 -12.27
CA LEU A 3 13.90 -7.63 -12.45
C LEU A 3 14.33 -6.27 -11.90
N VAL A 4 13.52 -5.24 -12.10
CA VAL A 4 13.82 -3.91 -11.59
C VAL A 4 13.75 -3.87 -10.06
N SER A 5 12.76 -4.55 -9.44
CA SER A 5 12.69 -4.63 -7.97
C SER A 5 13.88 -5.39 -7.37
N LEU A 6 14.35 -6.47 -7.98
CA LEU A 6 15.56 -7.18 -7.55
C LEU A 6 16.80 -6.28 -7.63
N TYR A 7 16.96 -5.57 -8.75
CA TYR A 7 18.06 -4.61 -8.92
C TYR A 7 17.97 -3.49 -7.88
N THR A 8 16.78 -2.92 -7.69
CA THR A 8 16.53 -1.86 -6.70
C THR A 8 16.90 -2.32 -5.28
N SER A 9 16.45 -3.52 -4.87
CA SER A 9 16.75 -4.07 -3.54
C SER A 9 18.28 -4.24 -3.34
N ARG A 10 18.99 -4.69 -4.36
CA ARG A 10 20.45 -4.83 -4.31
C ARG A 10 21.15 -3.46 -4.17
N VAL A 11 20.71 -2.45 -4.93
CA VAL A 11 21.30 -1.11 -4.86
C VAL A 11 20.99 -0.46 -3.51
N VAL A 12 19.76 -0.60 -2.99
CA VAL A 12 19.38 -0.12 -1.65
C VAL A 12 20.25 -0.74 -0.58
N LEU A 13 20.43 -2.06 -0.60
CA LEU A 13 21.27 -2.78 0.35
C LEU A 13 22.72 -2.28 0.33
N ASN A 14 23.29 -2.09 -0.87
CA ASN A 14 24.65 -1.58 -1.02
C ASN A 14 24.81 -0.11 -0.58
N THR A 15 23.76 0.68 -0.69
CA THR A 15 23.78 2.14 -0.41
C THR A 15 23.52 2.46 1.05
N LEU A 16 22.54 1.78 1.66
CA LEU A 16 22.16 1.97 3.07
C LEU A 16 22.99 1.10 4.02
N GLY A 17 23.49 -0.05 3.53
CA GLY A 17 24.11 -1.06 4.37
C GLY A 17 23.08 -2.04 4.94
N VAL A 18 23.60 -3.14 5.52
CA VAL A 18 22.79 -4.26 6.01
C VAL A 18 21.90 -3.83 7.18
N GLU A 19 22.41 -3.00 8.08
CA GLU A 19 21.72 -2.56 9.29
C GLU A 19 20.52 -1.66 8.98
N ASP A 20 20.73 -0.57 8.22
CA ASP A 20 19.68 0.37 7.84
C ASP A 20 18.64 -0.29 6.91
N TYR A 21 19.08 -1.16 6.01
CA TYR A 21 18.17 -1.95 5.17
C TYR A 21 17.33 -2.92 6.00
N GLY A 22 17.93 -3.51 7.05
CA GLY A 22 17.23 -4.35 8.02
C GLY A 22 16.13 -3.57 8.77
N ILE A 23 16.45 -2.39 9.29
CA ILE A 23 15.49 -1.49 9.96
C ILE A 23 14.33 -1.15 9.00
N TYR A 24 14.65 -0.73 7.77
CA TYR A 24 13.64 -0.41 6.76
C TYR A 24 12.70 -1.59 6.48
N ASN A 25 13.23 -2.81 6.32
CA ASN A 25 12.42 -3.99 6.03
C ASN A 25 11.52 -4.39 7.21
N VAL A 26 12.03 -4.35 8.43
CA VAL A 26 11.26 -4.71 9.63
C VAL A 26 10.13 -3.72 9.86
N VAL A 27 10.43 -2.42 9.76
CA VAL A 27 9.44 -1.34 9.89
C VAL A 27 8.41 -1.39 8.76
N GLY A 28 8.86 -1.53 7.52
CA GLY A 28 7.98 -1.67 6.35
C GLY A 28 7.13 -2.94 6.40
N GLY A 29 7.67 -4.05 6.92
CA GLY A 29 6.97 -5.31 7.12
C GLY A 29 5.78 -5.18 8.08
N PHE A 30 5.95 -4.42 9.18
CA PHE A 30 4.85 -4.13 10.09
C PHE A 30 3.70 -3.37 9.38
N VAL A 31 4.03 -2.35 8.60
CA VAL A 31 3.03 -1.59 7.83
C VAL A 31 2.40 -2.46 6.74
N ALA A 32 3.17 -3.36 6.12
CA ALA A 32 2.67 -4.26 5.08
C ALA A 32 1.59 -5.24 5.56
N MET A 33 1.49 -5.53 6.87
CA MET A 33 0.41 -6.36 7.42
C MET A 33 -0.97 -5.77 7.15
N PHE A 34 -1.09 -4.45 7.07
CA PHE A 34 -2.36 -3.78 6.73
C PHE A 34 -2.74 -3.93 5.24
N SER A 35 -1.84 -4.38 4.39
CA SER A 35 -2.09 -4.54 2.94
C SER A 35 -3.17 -5.57 2.62
N LEU A 36 -3.38 -6.57 3.48
CA LEU A 36 -4.45 -7.56 3.34
C LEU A 36 -5.84 -6.90 3.39
N VAL A 37 -6.02 -5.97 4.31
CA VAL A 37 -7.28 -5.21 4.42
C VAL A 37 -7.47 -4.35 3.18
N SER A 38 -6.41 -3.68 2.72
CA SER A 38 -6.43 -2.85 1.51
C SER A 38 -6.79 -3.65 0.26
N SER A 39 -6.22 -4.84 0.08
CA SER A 39 -6.50 -5.69 -1.09
C SER A 39 -7.94 -6.19 -1.13
N SER A 40 -8.51 -6.55 0.03
CA SER A 40 -9.91 -6.95 0.15
C SER A 40 -10.86 -5.83 -0.23
N LEU A 41 -10.61 -4.61 0.27
CA LEU A 41 -11.40 -3.43 -0.07
C LEU A 41 -11.25 -3.05 -1.55
N SER A 42 -10.05 -3.11 -2.11
CA SER A 42 -9.79 -2.84 -3.52
C SER A 42 -10.62 -3.74 -4.44
N SER A 43 -10.67 -5.04 -4.13
CA SER A 43 -11.49 -6.00 -4.87
C SER A 43 -12.98 -5.68 -4.79
N ALA A 44 -13.46 -5.29 -3.60
CA ALA A 44 -14.84 -4.87 -3.40
C ALA A 44 -15.17 -3.63 -4.25
N VAL A 45 -14.35 -2.60 -4.18
CA VAL A 45 -14.56 -1.35 -4.92
C VAL A 45 -14.57 -1.60 -6.41
N SER A 46 -13.60 -2.33 -6.95
CA SER A 46 -13.53 -2.65 -8.40
C SER A 46 -14.79 -3.37 -8.86
N ARG A 47 -15.30 -4.35 -8.08
CA ARG A 47 -16.52 -5.08 -8.41
C ARG A 47 -17.73 -4.15 -8.47
N PHE A 48 -17.93 -3.32 -7.45
CA PHE A 48 -19.10 -2.44 -7.39
C PHE A 48 -19.07 -1.36 -8.47
N LEU A 49 -17.92 -0.75 -8.72
CA LEU A 49 -17.77 0.26 -9.77
C LEU A 49 -18.03 -0.36 -11.16
N THR A 50 -17.46 -1.54 -11.46
CA THR A 50 -17.67 -2.24 -12.73
C THR A 50 -19.14 -2.61 -12.93
N PHE A 51 -19.83 -3.05 -11.87
CA PHE A 51 -21.25 -3.40 -11.93
C PHE A 51 -22.14 -2.20 -12.24
N GLU A 52 -21.95 -1.07 -11.53
CA GLU A 52 -22.75 0.13 -11.75
C GLU A 52 -22.41 0.81 -13.10
N LEU A 53 -21.16 0.73 -13.54
CA LEU A 53 -20.76 1.18 -14.87
C LEU A 53 -21.49 0.37 -15.97
N GLY A 54 -21.59 -0.95 -15.82
CA GLY A 54 -22.34 -1.83 -16.73
C GLY A 54 -23.83 -1.50 -16.76
N ARG A 55 -24.41 -1.04 -15.65
CA ARG A 55 -25.82 -0.58 -15.58
C ARG A 55 -26.04 0.81 -16.17
N LYS A 56 -24.97 1.55 -16.46
CA LYS A 56 -25.00 2.95 -16.95
C LYS A 56 -25.71 3.93 -16.00
N ASP A 57 -25.78 3.60 -14.70
CA ASP A 57 -26.31 4.48 -13.67
C ASP A 57 -25.21 5.38 -13.10
N MET A 58 -25.01 6.51 -13.76
CA MET A 58 -23.97 7.49 -13.37
C MET A 58 -24.24 8.10 -11.99
N GLY A 59 -25.50 8.17 -11.54
CA GLY A 59 -25.85 8.68 -10.21
C GLY A 59 -25.33 7.76 -9.12
N ARG A 60 -25.64 6.46 -9.28
CA ARG A 60 -25.23 5.43 -8.34
C ARG A 60 -23.72 5.15 -8.41
N LEU A 61 -23.12 5.23 -9.59
CA LEU A 61 -21.66 5.12 -9.77
C LEU A 61 -20.91 6.21 -8.97
N LYS A 62 -21.34 7.50 -9.07
CA LYS A 62 -20.77 8.62 -8.31
C LYS A 62 -20.93 8.41 -6.80
N LEU A 63 -22.07 7.90 -6.37
CA LEU A 63 -22.35 7.61 -4.96
C LEU A 63 -21.44 6.48 -4.44
N MET A 64 -21.30 5.39 -5.20
CA MET A 64 -20.42 4.26 -4.85
C MET A 64 -18.96 4.68 -4.77
N PHE A 65 -18.47 5.46 -5.74
CA PHE A 65 -17.10 5.99 -5.72
C PHE A 65 -16.87 6.88 -4.48
N SER A 66 -17.79 7.81 -4.21
CA SER A 66 -17.69 8.73 -3.08
C SER A 66 -17.72 8.01 -1.73
N THR A 67 -18.60 7.02 -1.60
CA THR A 67 -18.68 6.15 -0.40
C THR A 67 -17.40 5.35 -0.23
N SER A 68 -16.88 4.75 -1.32
CA SER A 68 -15.62 4.02 -1.32
C SER A 68 -14.45 4.90 -0.87
N LEU A 69 -14.33 6.10 -1.41
CA LEU A 69 -13.28 7.04 -1.01
C LEU A 69 -13.39 7.41 0.47
N SER A 70 -14.61 7.63 0.96
CA SER A 70 -14.85 7.91 2.39
C SER A 70 -14.43 6.74 3.28
N ILE A 71 -14.72 5.49 2.87
CA ILE A 71 -14.28 4.29 3.59
C ILE A 71 -12.75 4.24 3.66
N HIS A 72 -12.06 4.48 2.55
CA HIS A 72 -10.60 4.41 2.50
C HIS A 72 -9.93 5.53 3.31
N VAL A 73 -10.51 6.73 3.32
CA VAL A 73 -10.03 7.84 4.17
C VAL A 73 -10.21 7.51 5.65
N ILE A 74 -11.37 6.99 6.06
CA ILE A 74 -11.59 6.57 7.45
C ILE A 74 -10.62 5.44 7.84
N LEU A 75 -10.40 4.46 6.94
CA LEU A 75 -9.45 3.39 7.18
C LEU A 75 -8.01 3.92 7.28
N ALA A 76 -7.62 4.87 6.43
CA ALA A 76 -6.31 5.50 6.50
C ALA A 76 -6.10 6.21 7.84
N LEU A 77 -7.10 6.96 8.32
CA LEU A 77 -7.06 7.60 9.64
C LEU A 77 -6.97 6.59 10.77
N LEU A 78 -7.71 5.48 10.68
CA LEU A 78 -7.67 4.41 11.67
C LEU A 78 -6.29 3.74 11.70
N VAL A 79 -5.71 3.45 10.54
CA VAL A 79 -4.35 2.88 10.43
C VAL A 79 -3.32 3.84 11.02
N ILE A 80 -3.40 5.14 10.72
CA ILE A 80 -2.52 6.15 11.32
C ILE A 80 -2.66 6.12 12.85
N LEU A 81 -3.88 6.13 13.38
CA LEU A 81 -4.12 6.11 14.82
C LEU A 81 -3.53 4.85 15.49
N VAL A 82 -3.73 3.68 14.89
CA VAL A 82 -3.17 2.42 15.40
C VAL A 82 -1.64 2.42 15.29
N ALA A 83 -1.09 2.94 14.20
CA ALA A 83 0.35 3.07 14.02
C ALA A 83 0.96 4.01 15.07
N GLU A 84 0.36 5.18 15.30
CA GLU A 84 0.86 6.16 16.29
C GLU A 84 0.75 5.66 17.74
N THR A 85 -0.23 4.82 18.05
CA THR A 85 -0.40 4.28 19.40
C THR A 85 0.38 2.97 19.59
N VAL A 86 -0.09 1.91 18.95
CA VAL A 86 0.46 0.56 19.12
C VAL A 86 1.78 0.40 18.37
N GLY A 87 1.87 0.96 17.16
CA GLY A 87 3.05 0.81 16.31
C GLY A 87 4.27 1.49 16.90
N LEU A 88 4.16 2.75 17.33
CA LEU A 88 5.26 3.47 18.00
C LEU A 88 5.64 2.82 19.34
N TRP A 89 4.65 2.40 20.13
CA TRP A 89 4.94 1.67 21.37
C TRP A 89 5.74 0.39 21.08
N PHE A 90 5.32 -0.41 20.10
CA PHE A 90 5.99 -1.65 19.73
C PHE A 90 7.41 -1.39 19.20
N LEU A 91 7.58 -0.39 18.32
CA LEU A 91 8.87 -0.01 17.75
C LEU A 91 9.87 0.40 18.84
N ASN A 92 9.43 1.22 19.81
CA ASN A 92 10.33 1.78 20.83
C ASN A 92 10.56 0.84 22.02
N THR A 93 9.71 -0.19 22.25
CA THR A 93 9.81 -1.04 23.45
C THR A 93 10.14 -2.50 23.17
N ARG A 94 9.77 -3.02 22.00
CA ARG A 94 9.89 -4.45 21.69
C ARG A 94 10.88 -4.77 20.58
N MET A 95 11.20 -3.80 19.72
CA MET A 95 12.17 -4.01 18.67
C MET A 95 13.60 -3.81 19.19
N THR A 96 14.50 -4.68 18.74
CA THR A 96 15.93 -4.59 19.04
C THR A 96 16.58 -3.68 17.97
N ILE A 97 16.48 -2.37 18.18
CA ILE A 97 17.09 -1.37 17.30
C ILE A 97 18.22 -0.69 18.08
N PRO A 98 19.43 -0.49 17.50
CA PRO A 98 20.50 0.26 18.15
C PRO A 98 20.05 1.67 18.57
N ALA A 99 20.45 2.10 19.75
CA ALA A 99 19.99 3.36 20.33
C ALA A 99 20.32 4.60 19.47
N ASP A 100 21.44 4.56 18.76
CA ASP A 100 21.88 5.58 17.81
C ASP A 100 21.03 5.63 16.52
N ARG A 101 20.37 4.53 16.17
CA ARG A 101 19.49 4.41 14.99
C ARG A 101 17.99 4.54 15.30
N LEU A 102 17.60 4.61 16.55
CA LEU A 102 16.19 4.68 16.97
C LEU A 102 15.48 5.91 16.39
N HIS A 103 16.15 7.05 16.33
CA HIS A 103 15.61 8.27 15.74
C HIS A 103 15.33 8.08 14.23
N ALA A 104 16.26 7.49 13.48
CA ALA A 104 16.08 7.20 12.07
C ALA A 104 14.94 6.18 11.84
N ALA A 105 14.84 5.13 12.67
CA ALA A 105 13.78 4.15 12.61
C ALA A 105 12.39 4.76 12.82
N ASN A 106 12.24 5.71 13.74
CA ASN A 106 10.97 6.45 13.94
C ASN A 106 10.60 7.26 12.69
N TRP A 107 11.55 7.94 12.03
CA TRP A 107 11.28 8.65 10.78
C TRP A 107 10.86 7.72 9.64
N VAL A 108 11.53 6.59 9.51
CA VAL A 108 11.17 5.54 8.54
C VAL A 108 9.76 5.02 8.79
N PHE A 109 9.41 4.81 10.06
CA PHE A 109 8.08 4.36 10.46
C PHE A 109 7.01 5.37 10.06
N GLN A 110 7.17 6.64 10.41
CA GLN A 110 6.26 7.72 10.04
C GLN A 110 6.10 7.84 8.51
N ALA A 111 7.21 7.81 7.78
CA ALA A 111 7.22 7.85 6.32
C ALA A 111 6.48 6.65 5.72
N SER A 112 6.68 5.45 6.27
CA SER A 112 6.02 4.23 5.80
C SER A 112 4.50 4.27 6.04
N VAL A 113 4.07 4.72 7.22
CA VAL A 113 2.65 4.90 7.57
C VAL A 113 1.99 5.94 6.66
N CYS A 114 2.66 7.07 6.44
CA CYS A 114 2.17 8.11 5.53
C CYS A 114 2.03 7.60 4.09
N SER A 115 3.05 6.92 3.56
CA SER A 115 3.03 6.33 2.22
C SER A 115 1.91 5.30 2.08
N PHE A 116 1.69 4.47 3.10
CA PHE A 116 0.62 3.48 3.11
C PHE A 116 -0.77 4.14 3.13
N ALA A 117 -0.97 5.15 3.97
CA ALA A 117 -2.21 5.91 4.03
C ALA A 117 -2.55 6.59 2.69
N LEU A 118 -1.56 7.19 2.02
CA LEU A 118 -1.71 7.72 0.67
C LEU A 118 -2.08 6.62 -0.35
N GLY A 119 -1.46 5.45 -0.25
CA GLY A 119 -1.77 4.27 -1.06
C GLY A 119 -3.22 3.81 -0.87
N LEU A 120 -3.74 3.80 0.37
CA LEU A 120 -5.14 3.52 0.64
C LEU A 120 -6.07 4.51 -0.06
N CYS A 121 -5.78 5.80 0.01
CA CYS A 121 -6.57 6.83 -0.67
C CYS A 121 -6.51 6.73 -2.20
N SER A 122 -5.46 6.13 -2.77
CA SER A 122 -5.32 5.89 -4.21
C SER A 122 -6.18 4.71 -4.71
N THR A 123 -6.58 3.79 -3.83
CA THR A 123 -7.26 2.55 -4.19
C THR A 123 -8.56 2.77 -4.98
N PRO A 124 -9.49 3.67 -4.59
CA PRO A 124 -10.71 3.91 -5.35
C PRO A 124 -10.46 4.48 -6.75
N PHE A 125 -9.44 5.32 -6.91
CA PHE A 125 -9.05 5.88 -8.22
C PHE A 125 -8.50 4.79 -9.13
N ASN A 126 -7.67 3.91 -8.58
CA ASN A 126 -7.13 2.76 -9.30
C ASN A 126 -8.25 1.79 -9.73
N ALA A 127 -9.22 1.53 -8.84
CA ALA A 127 -10.39 0.73 -9.14
C ALA A 127 -11.25 1.34 -10.25
N SER A 128 -11.41 2.67 -10.30
CA SER A 128 -12.12 3.38 -11.36
C SER A 128 -11.40 3.22 -12.71
N ILE A 129 -10.06 3.40 -12.77
CA ILE A 129 -9.26 3.18 -13.98
C ILE A 129 -9.45 1.76 -14.53
N VAL A 130 -9.42 0.75 -13.65
CA VAL A 130 -9.61 -0.66 -14.02
C VAL A 130 -11.04 -0.91 -14.49
N SER A 131 -12.05 -0.34 -13.82
CA SER A 131 -13.47 -0.51 -14.18
C SER A 131 -13.81 0.08 -15.55
N HIS A 132 -13.14 1.17 -15.94
CA HIS A 132 -13.25 1.76 -17.28
C HIS A 132 -12.35 1.08 -18.33
N GLU A 133 -11.74 -0.05 -17.99
CA GLU A 133 -10.85 -0.80 -18.89
C GLU A 133 -9.64 0.02 -19.40
N HIS A 134 -9.26 1.09 -18.72
CA HIS A 134 -8.10 1.90 -19.05
C HIS A 134 -6.78 1.22 -18.66
N MET A 135 -6.60 -0.05 -19.11
CA MET A 135 -5.45 -0.88 -18.76
C MET A 135 -4.11 -0.28 -19.18
N GLY A 136 -4.09 0.51 -20.27
CA GLY A 136 -2.90 1.23 -20.70
C GLY A 136 -2.44 2.28 -19.68
N THR A 137 -3.38 2.99 -19.04
CA THR A 137 -3.08 3.95 -17.97
C THR A 137 -2.65 3.25 -16.70
N PHE A 138 -3.32 2.15 -16.33
CA PHE A 138 -2.93 1.31 -15.21
C PHE A 138 -1.46 0.85 -15.33
N ALA A 139 -1.09 0.34 -16.52
CA ALA A 139 0.29 -0.08 -16.78
C ALA A 139 1.29 1.08 -16.73
N LYS A 140 0.95 2.26 -17.28
CA LYS A 140 1.80 3.46 -17.23
C LYS A 140 2.06 3.91 -15.80
N VAL A 141 1.05 3.93 -14.94
CA VAL A 141 1.20 4.29 -13.52
C VAL A 141 2.10 3.29 -12.80
N GLY A 142 1.91 1.99 -13.05
CA GLY A 142 2.78 0.96 -12.48
C GLY A 142 4.24 1.09 -12.92
N ILE A 143 4.50 1.42 -14.19
CA ILE A 143 5.85 1.68 -14.68
C ILE A 143 6.41 2.96 -14.06
N MET A 144 5.62 4.01 -13.97
CA MET A 144 6.02 5.29 -13.36
C MET A 144 6.40 5.11 -11.88
N ASP A 145 5.63 4.34 -11.09
CA ASP A 145 5.96 4.03 -9.70
C ASP A 145 7.33 3.34 -9.60
N VAL A 146 7.53 2.28 -10.39
CA VAL A 146 8.80 1.52 -10.40
C VAL A 146 9.99 2.40 -10.81
N MET A 147 9.82 3.25 -11.83
CA MET A 147 10.87 4.14 -12.30
C MET A 147 11.19 5.24 -11.29
N LEU A 148 10.18 5.83 -10.64
CA LEU A 148 10.39 6.83 -9.59
C LEU A 148 11.14 6.25 -8.39
N ARG A 149 10.77 5.05 -7.94
CA ARG A 149 11.48 4.35 -6.86
C ARG A 149 12.93 4.05 -7.24
N LEU A 150 13.18 3.61 -8.47
CA LEU A 150 14.52 3.39 -8.95
C LEU A 150 15.33 4.69 -8.99
N LEU A 151 14.74 5.79 -9.47
CA LEU A 151 15.39 7.11 -9.48
C LEU A 151 15.76 7.57 -8.07
N VAL A 152 14.88 7.39 -7.08
CA VAL A 152 15.17 7.68 -5.67
C VAL A 152 16.41 6.94 -5.19
N VAL A 153 16.49 5.65 -5.49
CA VAL A 153 17.62 4.81 -5.06
C VAL A 153 18.92 5.25 -5.73
N LEU A 154 18.89 5.49 -7.04
CA LEU A 154 20.07 5.97 -7.78
C LEU A 154 20.52 7.36 -7.32
N PHE A 155 19.56 8.24 -7.00
CA PHE A 155 19.84 9.56 -6.47
C PHE A 155 20.60 9.48 -5.14
N ILE A 156 20.16 8.62 -4.22
CA ILE A 156 20.81 8.44 -2.92
C ILE A 156 22.20 7.76 -3.09
N ALA A 157 22.29 6.78 -3.99
CA ALA A 157 23.55 6.10 -4.26
C ALA A 157 24.65 7.06 -4.78
N HIS A 158 24.26 8.08 -5.53
CA HIS A 158 25.19 9.04 -6.14
C HIS A 158 25.37 10.34 -5.29
N SER A 159 24.54 10.53 -4.27
CA SER A 159 24.56 11.73 -3.42
C SER A 159 25.56 11.57 -2.28
N SER A 160 26.46 12.55 -2.13
CA SER A 160 27.44 12.65 -1.03
C SER A 160 26.91 13.50 0.14
N TRP A 161 25.62 13.41 0.45
CA TRP A 161 25.00 14.23 1.49
C TRP A 161 25.43 13.82 2.89
N HIS A 162 25.56 14.83 3.79
CA HIS A 162 25.91 14.65 5.20
C HIS A 162 24.70 14.23 6.06
N PHE A 163 23.50 14.13 5.47
CA PHE A 163 22.29 13.68 6.15
C PHE A 163 22.19 12.17 6.20
N ASP A 164 21.46 11.66 7.18
CA ASP A 164 21.18 10.22 7.32
C ASP A 164 20.46 9.68 6.07
N ARG A 165 21.15 8.80 5.34
CA ARG A 165 20.65 8.25 4.06
C ARG A 165 19.33 7.53 4.23
N LEU A 166 19.11 6.90 5.38
CA LEU A 166 17.88 6.17 5.68
C LEU A 166 16.68 7.10 5.79
N ILE A 167 16.83 8.26 6.47
CA ILE A 167 15.79 9.27 6.60
C ILE A 167 15.47 9.88 5.22
N VAL A 168 16.49 10.27 4.47
CA VAL A 168 16.30 10.85 3.13
C VAL A 168 15.59 9.88 2.21
N TYR A 169 15.97 8.59 2.25
CA TYR A 169 15.33 7.54 1.47
C TYR A 169 13.84 7.43 1.78
N SER A 170 13.49 7.36 3.05
CA SER A 170 12.08 7.23 3.46
C SER A 170 11.24 8.45 3.08
N LEU A 171 11.76 9.66 3.23
CA LEU A 171 11.08 10.89 2.82
C LEU A 171 10.89 10.98 1.30
N LEU A 172 11.87 10.58 0.51
CA LEU A 172 11.73 10.53 -0.95
C LEU A 172 10.68 9.52 -1.39
N LEU A 173 10.53 8.39 -0.70
CA LEU A 173 9.44 7.44 -0.98
C LEU A 173 8.05 8.03 -0.68
N VAL A 174 7.91 8.86 0.37
CA VAL A 174 6.67 9.63 0.62
C VAL A 174 6.40 10.58 -0.55
N LEU A 175 7.42 11.27 -1.03
CA LEU A 175 7.29 12.20 -2.16
C LEU A 175 6.87 11.47 -3.45
N VAL A 176 7.37 10.26 -3.69
CA VAL A 176 6.87 9.40 -4.78
C VAL A 176 5.39 9.07 -4.58
N SER A 177 4.97 8.69 -3.37
CA SER A 177 3.57 8.37 -3.08
C SER A 177 2.66 9.59 -3.29
N ILE A 178 3.09 10.79 -2.89
CA ILE A 178 2.37 12.05 -3.14
C ILE A 178 2.27 12.33 -4.65
N SER A 179 3.36 12.14 -5.38
CA SER A 179 3.38 12.36 -6.85
C SER A 179 2.39 11.46 -7.57
N LEU A 180 2.32 10.18 -7.17
CA LEU A 180 1.36 9.22 -7.70
C LEU A 180 -0.08 9.61 -7.33
N GLN A 181 -0.32 10.05 -6.11
CA GLN A 181 -1.64 10.51 -5.67
C GLN A 181 -2.09 11.73 -6.47
N CYS A 182 -1.21 12.70 -6.70
CA CYS A 182 -1.50 13.86 -7.55
C CYS A 182 -1.81 13.44 -8.99
N PHE A 183 -1.09 12.46 -9.53
CA PHE A 183 -1.38 11.92 -10.86
C PHE A 183 -2.78 11.29 -10.91
N TYR A 184 -3.14 10.43 -9.93
CA TYR A 184 -4.47 9.83 -9.86
C TYR A 184 -5.58 10.88 -9.79
N LEU A 185 -5.44 11.88 -8.92
CA LEU A 185 -6.42 12.97 -8.79
C LEU A 185 -6.57 13.75 -10.10
N HIS A 186 -5.46 14.07 -10.75
CA HIS A 186 -5.48 14.82 -12.02
C HIS A 186 -6.09 14.00 -13.17
N TYR A 187 -5.65 12.75 -13.33
CA TYR A 187 -6.11 11.88 -14.40
C TYR A 187 -7.59 11.52 -14.24
N CYS A 188 -7.98 11.00 -13.08
CA CYS A 188 -9.36 10.60 -12.85
C CYS A 188 -10.31 11.78 -12.82
N GLY A 189 -9.90 12.93 -12.28
CA GLY A 189 -10.72 14.15 -12.31
C GLY A 189 -11.03 14.70 -13.69
N ARG A 190 -10.21 14.33 -14.71
CA ARG A 190 -10.45 14.71 -16.11
C ARG A 190 -11.16 13.66 -16.93
N GLN A 191 -10.89 12.37 -16.69
CA GLN A 191 -11.36 11.28 -17.55
C GLN A 191 -12.60 10.57 -17.00
N CYS A 192 -12.79 10.59 -15.67
CA CYS A 192 -13.86 9.87 -14.99
C CYS A 192 -14.79 10.86 -14.28
N GLU A 193 -16.03 10.98 -14.75
CA GLU A 193 -16.99 11.92 -14.17
C GLU A 193 -17.37 11.61 -12.72
N GLU A 194 -17.30 10.34 -12.31
CA GLU A 194 -17.56 9.89 -10.95
C GLU A 194 -16.49 10.32 -9.96
N CYS A 195 -15.26 10.57 -10.43
CA CYS A 195 -14.13 10.96 -9.58
C CYS A 195 -14.17 12.43 -9.12
N ARG A 196 -15.17 13.21 -9.54
CA ARG A 196 -15.45 14.53 -8.98
C ARG A 196 -16.03 14.40 -7.60
N TRP A 197 -15.15 14.42 -6.60
CA TRP A 197 -15.46 14.15 -5.21
C TRP A 197 -16.55 15.10 -4.66
N ARG A 198 -17.63 14.50 -4.16
CA ARG A 198 -18.57 15.11 -3.22
C ARG A 198 -18.65 14.18 -2.02
N PHE A 199 -18.34 14.70 -0.85
CA PHE A 199 -18.46 13.91 0.38
C PHE A 199 -19.93 13.46 0.50
N SER A 200 -20.21 12.23 0.12
CA SER A 200 -21.53 11.64 0.20
C SER A 200 -21.40 10.32 0.93
N PHE A 201 -22.09 10.22 2.06
CA PHE A 201 -22.13 9.01 2.87
C PHE A 201 -23.53 8.40 2.74
N ASP A 202 -23.62 7.30 2.02
CA ASP A 202 -24.86 6.53 1.89
C ASP A 202 -24.77 5.24 2.71
N ARG A 203 -25.62 5.14 3.75
CA ARG A 203 -25.65 3.97 4.65
C ARG A 203 -25.88 2.64 3.94
N PRO A 204 -26.84 2.50 3.00
CA PRO A 204 -27.01 1.28 2.23
C PRO A 204 -25.75 0.85 1.47
N CYS A 205 -25.15 1.74 0.69
CA CYS A 205 -23.92 1.48 -0.05
C CYS A 205 -22.75 1.11 0.88
N TRP A 206 -22.59 1.82 1.99
CA TRP A 206 -21.60 1.50 3.03
C TRP A 206 -21.77 0.06 3.54
N LYS A 207 -23.00 -0.32 3.94
CA LYS A 207 -23.27 -1.66 4.47
C LYS A 207 -23.00 -2.75 3.44
N GLU A 208 -23.36 -2.52 2.20
CA GLU A 208 -23.15 -3.45 1.09
C GLU A 208 -21.65 -3.65 0.80
N MET A 209 -20.89 -2.56 0.68
CA MET A 209 -19.45 -2.60 0.41
C MET A 209 -18.67 -3.18 1.59
N SER A 210 -18.96 -2.77 2.82
CA SER A 210 -18.25 -3.27 4.01
C SER A 210 -18.56 -4.75 4.26
N SER A 211 -19.80 -5.19 4.10
CA SER A 211 -20.16 -6.60 4.20
C SER A 211 -19.41 -7.46 3.19
N PHE A 212 -19.36 -7.03 1.93
CA PHE A 212 -18.59 -7.75 0.91
C PHE A 212 -17.10 -7.74 1.22
N ALA A 213 -16.54 -6.61 1.67
CA ALA A 213 -15.12 -6.51 2.04
C ALA A 213 -14.75 -7.46 3.18
N VAL A 214 -15.61 -7.61 4.20
CA VAL A 214 -15.40 -8.56 5.32
C VAL A 214 -15.38 -9.99 4.80
N TRP A 215 -16.35 -10.40 3.98
CA TRP A 215 -16.37 -11.75 3.40
C TRP A 215 -15.16 -12.01 2.50
N ASN A 216 -14.78 -11.03 1.69
CA ASN A 216 -13.60 -11.13 0.84
C ASN A 216 -12.30 -11.20 1.67
N PHE A 217 -12.20 -10.44 2.77
CA PHE A 217 -11.09 -10.52 3.72
C PHE A 217 -10.97 -11.93 4.32
N ILE A 218 -12.09 -12.52 4.78
CA ILE A 218 -12.10 -13.90 5.28
C ILE A 218 -11.61 -14.87 4.19
N GLY A 219 -12.09 -14.73 2.97
CA GLY A 219 -11.66 -15.55 1.83
C GLY A 219 -10.17 -15.41 1.51
N CYS A 220 -9.65 -14.18 1.45
CA CYS A 220 -8.23 -13.92 1.23
C CYS A 220 -7.37 -14.48 2.35
N THR A 221 -7.80 -14.28 3.61
CA THR A 221 -7.09 -14.81 4.79
C THR A 221 -7.07 -16.34 4.79
N ALA A 222 -8.20 -16.97 4.48
CA ALA A 222 -8.29 -18.43 4.35
C ALA A 222 -7.37 -18.96 3.23
N GLY A 223 -7.28 -18.25 2.09
CA GLY A 223 -6.36 -18.57 1.00
C GLY A 223 -4.90 -18.51 1.41
N LEU A 224 -4.53 -17.45 2.14
CA LEU A 224 -3.18 -17.30 2.69
C LEU A 224 -2.85 -18.35 3.75
N LEU A 225 -3.78 -18.62 4.67
CA LEU A 225 -3.61 -19.66 5.67
C LEU A 225 -3.49 -21.04 5.03
N LYS A 226 -4.24 -21.33 3.98
CA LYS A 226 -4.10 -22.57 3.21
C LYS A 226 -2.69 -22.69 2.60
N GLY A 227 -2.20 -21.64 1.91
CA GLY A 227 -0.89 -21.66 1.27
C GLY A 227 0.25 -21.72 2.27
N GLN A 228 0.31 -20.75 3.18
CA GLN A 228 1.38 -20.66 4.19
C GLN A 228 1.23 -21.70 5.30
N GLY A 229 -0.01 -22.04 5.69
CA GLY A 229 -0.28 -23.04 6.70
C GLY A 229 0.19 -24.43 6.28
N VAL A 230 0.00 -24.81 5.02
CA VAL A 230 0.55 -26.06 4.47
C VAL A 230 2.07 -26.06 4.55
N ASN A 231 2.73 -24.96 4.19
CA ASN A 231 4.18 -24.84 4.28
C ASN A 231 4.70 -24.97 5.73
N VAL A 232 3.97 -24.36 6.69
CA VAL A 232 4.30 -24.47 8.11
C VAL A 232 4.09 -25.91 8.61
N LEU A 233 2.99 -26.55 8.25
CA LEU A 233 2.72 -27.95 8.63
C LEU A 233 3.76 -28.89 8.02
N LEU A 234 4.11 -28.72 6.75
CA LEU A 234 5.17 -29.50 6.12
C LEU A 234 6.51 -29.31 6.83
N ASN A 235 6.83 -28.10 7.23
CA ASN A 235 8.07 -27.83 7.98
C ASN A 235 8.08 -28.51 9.35
N ILE A 236 6.95 -28.47 10.09
CA ILE A 236 6.82 -29.07 11.42
C ILE A 236 6.87 -30.61 11.37
N PHE A 237 6.15 -31.22 10.42
CA PHE A 237 5.98 -32.69 10.40
C PHE A 237 6.97 -33.44 9.51
N VAL A 238 7.49 -32.80 8.47
CA VAL A 238 8.29 -33.46 7.44
C VAL A 238 9.70 -32.86 7.31
N GLY A 239 9.89 -31.65 7.85
CA GLY A 239 11.18 -30.95 7.84
C GLY A 239 11.42 -30.03 6.64
N PRO A 240 12.46 -29.19 6.71
CA PRO A 240 12.71 -28.12 5.72
C PRO A 240 13.12 -28.62 4.34
N VAL A 241 13.68 -29.82 4.22
CA VAL A 241 14.20 -30.36 2.95
C VAL A 241 13.08 -30.68 1.95
N LEU A 242 11.96 -31.26 2.43
CA LEU A 242 10.80 -31.57 1.61
C LEU A 242 9.92 -30.35 1.32
N ASN A 243 10.05 -29.29 2.13
CA ASN A 243 9.34 -28.02 1.89
C ASN A 243 10.01 -27.18 0.77
N ALA A 244 11.23 -27.53 0.37
CA ALA A 244 11.99 -26.86 -0.68
C ALA A 244 11.88 -27.56 -2.06
N ALA A 245 11.27 -28.74 -2.13
CA ALA A 245 11.05 -29.52 -3.36
C ALA A 245 9.68 -29.23 -3.96
#